data_39bd0eb3439cb413fc972d413b33861c
#
_entry.id   39bd0eb3439cb413fc972d413b33861c
#
_cell.length_a   1.000
_cell.length_b   1.000
_cell.length_c   1.000
_cell.angle_alpha   90.00
_cell.angle_beta   90.00
_cell.angle_gamma   90.00
#
_symmetry.space_group_name_H-M   'P 1'
#
loop_
_entity.id
_entity.type
_entity.pdbx_description
1 polymer ?
#
loop_
_entity_poly.entity_id
_entity_poly.type
_entity_poly.pdbx_seq_one_letter_code
_entity_poly.pdbx_strand_id
1 'polypeptide(L)'
;RQRQAADKAKYNDLVKASHAGVMIAFGTDAGSPCVQHNMIVPEMEFMVHLGLVDGNYGALRSATSISAKINKLDQKLGTLEKGKLADVIVMEGNPLEDLSSLTKVKYTFKEGCSML
;
A
#
# COMPACT_ATOMS: atom_id res chain seq x y z
N ARG A 1 14.63 8.37 19.76
CA ARG A 1 15.07 6.97 19.97
C ARG A 1 14.10 6.19 20.88
N GLN A 2 13.68 6.71 22.04
CA GLN A 2 12.75 6.03 22.95
C GLN A 2 11.35 5.84 22.34
N ARG A 3 10.82 6.83 21.60
CA ARG A 3 9.52 6.75 20.93
C ARG A 3 9.53 5.67 19.84
N GLN A 4 10.58 5.57 19.03
CA GLN A 4 10.74 4.54 18.01
C GLN A 4 10.80 3.11 18.59
N ALA A 5 11.44 2.93 19.76
CA ALA A 5 11.49 1.65 20.43
C ALA A 5 10.10 1.24 20.98
N ALA A 6 9.34 2.19 21.53
CA ALA A 6 7.98 1.97 22.02
C ALA A 6 7.01 1.63 20.85
N ASP A 7 7.14 2.33 19.72
CA ASP A 7 6.33 2.04 18.52
C ASP A 7 6.61 0.62 17.99
N LYS A 8 7.88 0.22 17.87
CA LYS A 8 8.24 -1.14 17.47
C LYS A 8 7.72 -2.21 18.43
N ALA A 9 7.76 -1.95 19.74
CA ALA A 9 7.21 -2.87 20.72
C ALA A 9 5.68 -3.03 20.58
N LYS A 10 4.98 -1.93 20.32
CA LYS A 10 3.52 -1.91 20.10
C LYS A 10 3.09 -2.74 18.89
N TYR A 11 3.89 -2.72 17.81
CA TYR A 11 3.57 -3.42 16.56
C TYR A 11 4.26 -4.79 16.43
N ASN A 12 5.01 -5.23 17.45
CA ASN A 12 5.80 -6.45 17.39
C ASN A 12 4.97 -7.71 17.07
N ASP A 13 3.77 -7.83 17.61
CA ASP A 13 2.92 -8.99 17.35
C ASP A 13 2.34 -8.96 15.93
N LEU A 14 2.07 -7.77 15.38
CA LEU A 14 1.67 -7.61 13.98
C LEU A 14 2.82 -7.99 13.03
N VAL A 15 4.05 -7.59 13.36
CA VAL A 15 5.26 -7.98 12.60
C VAL A 15 5.46 -9.49 12.64
N LYS A 16 5.33 -10.12 13.81
CA LYS A 16 5.40 -11.58 13.95
C LYS A 16 4.33 -12.29 13.12
N ALA A 17 3.09 -11.78 13.14
CA ALA A 17 1.99 -12.33 12.34
C ALA A 17 2.29 -12.25 10.84
N SER A 18 2.81 -11.11 10.36
CA SER A 18 3.24 -10.96 8.97
C SER A 18 4.32 -11.98 8.60
N HIS A 19 5.36 -12.13 9.43
CA HIS A 19 6.44 -13.10 9.20
C HIS A 19 5.96 -14.56 9.29
N ALA A 20 4.87 -14.80 10.01
CA ALA A 20 4.21 -16.12 10.05
C ALA A 20 3.29 -16.36 8.84
N GLY A 21 3.22 -15.45 7.87
CA GLY A 21 2.46 -15.61 6.63
C GLY A 21 1.06 -15.02 6.64
N VAL A 22 0.68 -14.26 7.68
CA VAL A 22 -0.57 -13.52 7.68
C VAL A 22 -0.49 -12.40 6.64
N MET A 23 -1.48 -12.33 5.76
CA MET A 23 -1.55 -11.26 4.74
C MET A 23 -1.91 -9.93 5.38
N ILE A 24 -1.07 -8.94 5.15
CA ILE A 24 -1.28 -7.57 5.63
C ILE A 24 -1.68 -6.70 4.43
N ALA A 25 -2.92 -6.21 4.45
CA ALA A 25 -3.39 -5.22 3.48
C ALA A 25 -3.10 -3.80 3.97
N PHE A 26 -2.88 -2.92 3.01
CA PHE A 26 -2.75 -1.48 3.27
C PHE A 26 -4.13 -0.86 3.54
N GLY A 27 -4.17 0.07 4.50
CA GLY A 27 -5.34 0.90 4.78
C GLY A 27 -4.99 2.01 5.76
N THR A 28 -5.33 3.25 5.40
CA THR A 28 -5.01 4.44 6.20
C THR A 28 -6.09 4.79 7.22
N ASP A 29 -7.30 4.27 7.07
CA ASP A 29 -8.48 4.74 7.81
C ASP A 29 -8.70 6.27 7.67
N ALA A 30 -8.40 6.80 6.46
CA ALA A 30 -8.51 8.22 6.15
C ALA A 30 -9.94 8.74 6.36
N GLY A 31 -10.04 9.92 7.00
CA GLY A 31 -11.30 10.51 7.43
C GLY A 31 -11.62 10.29 8.90
N SER A 32 -10.89 9.41 9.59
CA SER A 32 -10.94 9.36 11.06
C SER A 32 -10.20 10.57 11.67
N PRO A 33 -10.48 10.89 12.94
CA PRO A 33 -9.82 12.01 13.60
C PRO A 33 -8.28 11.93 13.49
N CYS A 34 -7.66 13.01 13.03
CA CYS A 34 -6.21 13.13 12.82
C CYS A 34 -5.61 12.29 11.68
N VAL A 35 -6.42 11.60 10.86
CA VAL A 35 -5.93 10.85 9.70
C VAL A 35 -6.38 11.53 8.40
N GLN A 36 -5.43 12.18 7.74
CA GLN A 36 -5.67 12.91 6.49
C GLN A 36 -5.63 11.97 5.28
N HIS A 37 -6.30 12.35 4.19
CA HIS A 37 -6.32 11.57 2.95
C HIS A 37 -4.97 11.45 2.24
N ASN A 38 -4.02 12.34 2.54
CA ASN A 38 -2.67 12.33 1.96
C ASN A 38 -1.66 11.44 2.70
N MET A 39 -2.11 10.58 3.62
CA MET A 39 -1.24 9.73 4.45
C MET A 39 -0.78 8.43 3.76
N ILE A 40 -1.06 8.26 2.47
CA ILE A 40 -0.72 7.02 1.72
C ILE A 40 0.78 6.73 1.79
N VAL A 41 1.63 7.67 1.40
CA VAL A 41 3.10 7.47 1.38
C VAL A 41 3.66 7.30 2.78
N PRO A 42 3.37 8.19 3.76
CA PRO A 42 3.85 8.02 5.13
C PRO A 42 3.45 6.67 5.76
N GLU A 43 2.25 6.18 5.49
CA GLU A 43 1.78 4.89 6.01
C GLU A 43 2.52 3.72 5.37
N MET A 44 2.74 3.75 4.05
CA MET A 44 3.54 2.73 3.37
C MET A 44 4.99 2.71 3.85
N GLU A 45 5.62 3.87 4.00
CA GLU A 45 6.96 4.00 4.55
C GLU A 45 7.03 3.46 5.99
N PHE A 46 5.99 3.70 6.77
CA PHE A 46 5.89 3.18 8.14
C PHE A 46 5.77 1.65 8.16
N MET A 47 4.99 1.05 7.27
CA MET A 47 4.90 -0.41 7.12
C MET A 47 6.27 -1.03 6.78
N VAL A 48 7.02 -0.40 5.88
CA VAL A 48 8.39 -0.81 5.53
C VAL A 48 9.32 -0.65 6.73
N HIS A 49 9.27 0.49 7.42
CA HIS A 49 10.09 0.78 8.60
C HIS A 49 9.88 -0.21 9.75
N LEU A 50 8.65 -0.66 9.96
CA LEU A 50 8.31 -1.67 10.96
C LEU A 50 8.76 -3.08 10.55
N GLY A 51 9.02 -3.33 9.28
CA GLY A 51 9.27 -4.66 8.74
C GLY A 51 7.99 -5.51 8.58
N LEU A 52 6.84 -4.85 8.45
CA LEU A 52 5.55 -5.52 8.17
C LEU A 52 5.49 -6.08 6.76
N VAL A 53 6.22 -5.48 5.83
CA VAL A 53 6.24 -5.81 4.41
C VAL A 53 7.68 -5.81 3.90
N ASP A 54 7.92 -6.53 2.80
CA ASP A 54 9.23 -6.64 2.17
C ASP A 54 9.51 -5.41 1.30
N GLY A 55 10.01 -4.36 1.93
CA GLY A 55 10.41 -3.12 1.30
C GLY A 55 9.27 -2.42 0.53
N ASN A 56 9.63 -1.54 -0.38
CA ASN A 56 8.68 -0.77 -1.19
C ASN A 56 7.81 -1.68 -2.06
N TYR A 57 8.38 -2.77 -2.58
CA TYR A 57 7.62 -3.75 -3.34
C TYR A 57 6.51 -4.40 -2.50
N GLY A 58 6.82 -4.79 -1.28
CA GLY A 58 5.82 -5.34 -0.34
C GLY A 58 4.73 -4.33 0.01
N ALA A 59 5.09 -3.05 0.22
CA ALA A 59 4.14 -1.98 0.48
C ALA A 59 3.17 -1.77 -0.71
N LEU A 60 3.69 -1.73 -1.93
CA LEU A 60 2.87 -1.63 -3.15
C LEU A 60 1.93 -2.84 -3.31
N ARG A 61 2.44 -4.05 -3.06
CA ARG A 61 1.61 -5.26 -3.11
C ARG A 61 0.51 -5.25 -2.05
N SER A 62 0.79 -4.76 -0.86
CA SER A 62 -0.21 -4.66 0.22
C SER A 62 -1.39 -3.78 -0.17
N ALA A 63 -1.14 -2.71 -0.93
CA ALA A 63 -2.15 -1.78 -1.43
C ALA A 63 -2.85 -2.25 -2.73
N THR A 64 -2.33 -3.24 -3.41
CA THR A 64 -2.84 -3.72 -4.71
C THR A 64 -3.27 -5.18 -4.67
N SER A 65 -2.37 -6.11 -4.99
CA SER A 65 -2.69 -7.52 -5.14
C SER A 65 -3.15 -8.20 -3.84
N ILE A 66 -2.57 -7.84 -2.70
CA ILE A 66 -2.96 -8.40 -1.40
C ILE A 66 -4.32 -7.86 -0.97
N SER A 67 -4.53 -6.54 -1.08
CA SER A 67 -5.84 -5.93 -0.81
C SER A 67 -6.94 -6.53 -1.70
N ALA A 68 -6.67 -6.70 -3.00
CA ALA A 68 -7.61 -7.34 -3.92
C ALA A 68 -7.96 -8.77 -3.48
N LYS A 69 -6.95 -9.55 -3.07
CA LYS A 69 -7.14 -10.92 -2.61
C LYS A 69 -7.98 -11.00 -1.33
N ILE A 70 -7.69 -10.17 -0.33
CA ILE A 70 -8.45 -10.13 0.93
C ILE A 70 -9.92 -9.76 0.67
N ASN A 71 -10.17 -8.86 -0.28
CA ASN A 71 -11.51 -8.46 -0.68
C ASN A 71 -12.18 -9.41 -1.70
N LYS A 72 -11.52 -10.51 -2.10
CA LYS A 72 -12.00 -11.48 -3.10
C LYS A 72 -12.24 -10.85 -4.48
N LEU A 73 -11.43 -9.86 -4.83
CA LEU A 73 -11.46 -9.12 -6.10
C LEU A 73 -10.26 -9.41 -6.99
N ASP A 74 -9.37 -10.29 -6.60
CA ASP A 74 -8.10 -10.61 -7.25
C ASP A 74 -8.26 -11.19 -8.67
N GLN A 75 -9.44 -11.75 -9.00
CA GLN A 75 -9.77 -12.14 -10.37
C GLN A 75 -10.08 -10.95 -11.28
N LYS A 76 -10.42 -9.79 -10.72
CA LYS A 76 -10.88 -8.61 -11.46
C LYS A 76 -9.88 -7.46 -11.45
N LEU A 77 -9.08 -7.32 -10.41
CA LEU A 77 -8.17 -6.18 -10.21
C LEU A 77 -6.99 -6.54 -9.29
N GLY A 78 -6.12 -5.59 -9.01
CA GLY A 78 -4.98 -5.72 -8.09
C GLY A 78 -3.66 -6.08 -8.77
N THR A 79 -3.69 -6.49 -10.03
CA THR A 79 -2.50 -6.74 -10.87
C THR A 79 -2.75 -6.27 -12.31
N LEU A 80 -1.66 -5.99 -13.04
CA LEU A 80 -1.72 -5.62 -14.46
C LEU A 80 -1.69 -6.89 -15.31
N GLU A 81 -2.86 -7.47 -15.57
CA GLU A 81 -3.02 -8.69 -16.34
C GLU A 81 -4.14 -8.56 -17.36
N LYS A 82 -3.97 -9.23 -18.51
CA LYS A 82 -5.02 -9.28 -19.55
C LYS A 82 -6.32 -9.85 -19.00
N GLY A 83 -7.40 -9.13 -19.23
CA GLY A 83 -8.75 -9.53 -18.80
C GLY A 83 -9.19 -8.95 -17.45
N LYS A 84 -8.29 -8.27 -16.72
CA LYS A 84 -8.65 -7.51 -15.52
C LYS A 84 -9.12 -6.10 -15.86
N LEU A 85 -9.83 -5.48 -14.91
CA LEU A 85 -10.25 -4.09 -15.00
C LEU A 85 -9.02 -3.18 -15.03
N ALA A 86 -9.05 -2.21 -15.93
CA ALA A 86 -7.97 -1.23 -16.05
C ALA A 86 -8.14 -0.10 -15.00
N ASP A 87 -8.01 -0.46 -13.74
CA ASP A 87 -7.84 0.46 -12.61
C ASP A 87 -6.34 0.71 -12.43
N VAL A 88 -5.83 1.76 -13.08
CA VAL A 88 -4.40 2.01 -13.25
C VAL A 88 -4.07 3.46 -12.95
N ILE A 89 -2.99 3.67 -12.24
CA ILE A 89 -2.34 4.98 -12.12
C ILE A 89 -1.02 4.98 -12.88
N VAL A 90 -0.73 6.07 -13.56
CA VAL A 90 0.58 6.33 -14.18
C VAL A 90 1.22 7.49 -13.44
N MET A 91 2.42 7.31 -12.97
CA MET A 91 3.14 8.28 -12.17
C MET A 91 4.52 8.59 -12.75
N GLU A 92 5.08 9.69 -12.34
CA GLU A 92 6.46 10.05 -12.60
C GLU A 92 7.38 9.46 -11.54
N GLY A 93 8.47 8.81 -11.96
CA GLY A 93 9.41 8.14 -11.07
C GLY A 93 9.14 6.64 -10.90
N ASN A 94 9.89 6.03 -10.01
CA ASN A 94 9.84 4.60 -9.74
C ASN A 94 9.49 4.34 -8.27
N PRO A 95 8.26 3.92 -7.95
CA PRO A 95 7.84 3.69 -6.57
C PRO A 95 8.54 2.50 -5.90
N LEU A 96 9.22 1.64 -6.65
CA LEU A 96 10.06 0.58 -6.09
C LEU A 96 11.34 1.14 -5.45
N GLU A 97 11.84 2.26 -5.95
CA GLU A 97 13.01 2.97 -5.42
C GLU A 97 12.61 4.01 -4.38
N ASP A 98 11.53 4.76 -4.65
CA ASP A 98 11.06 5.87 -3.82
C ASP A 98 9.53 5.93 -3.83
N LEU A 99 8.91 5.58 -2.70
CA LEU A 99 7.45 5.61 -2.51
C LEU A 99 6.86 7.01 -2.70
N SER A 100 7.65 8.09 -2.54
CA SER A 100 7.18 9.46 -2.80
C SER A 100 6.74 9.68 -4.25
N SER A 101 7.18 8.83 -5.19
CA SER A 101 6.69 8.82 -6.58
C SER A 101 5.17 8.65 -6.67
N LEU A 102 4.52 8.04 -5.68
CA LEU A 102 3.05 7.91 -5.61
C LEU A 102 2.34 9.26 -5.48
N THR A 103 3.03 10.33 -5.12
CA THR A 103 2.47 11.70 -5.10
C THR A 103 2.53 12.38 -6.46
N LYS A 104 3.22 11.80 -7.45
CA LYS A 104 3.47 12.38 -8.77
C LYS A 104 2.61 11.71 -9.85
N VAL A 105 1.32 11.50 -9.57
CA VAL A 105 0.39 10.87 -10.51
C VAL A 105 0.18 11.77 -11.71
N LYS A 106 0.32 11.21 -12.93
CA LYS A 106 0.08 11.86 -14.22
C LYS A 106 -1.28 11.50 -14.79
N TYR A 107 -1.66 10.23 -14.72
CA TYR A 107 -2.94 9.75 -15.23
C TYR A 107 -3.54 8.75 -14.25
N THR A 108 -4.86 8.79 -14.16
CA THR A 108 -5.66 7.82 -13.41
C THR A 108 -6.72 7.24 -14.33
N PHE A 109 -6.81 5.93 -14.39
CA PHE A 109 -7.83 5.21 -15.14
C PHE A 109 -8.69 4.40 -14.18
N LYS A 110 -9.98 4.49 -14.35
CA LYS A 110 -10.98 3.67 -13.67
C LYS A 110 -11.77 2.88 -14.72
N GLU A 111 -11.65 1.56 -14.67
CA GLU A 111 -12.27 0.66 -15.65
C GLU A 111 -11.91 1.04 -17.12
N GLY A 112 -10.69 1.52 -17.33
CA GLY A 112 -10.21 1.96 -18.63
C GLY A 112 -10.60 3.40 -19.01
N CYS A 113 -11.45 4.07 -18.26
CA CYS A 113 -11.81 5.47 -18.50
C CYS A 113 -10.81 6.40 -17.80
N SER A 114 -10.28 7.39 -18.54
CA SER A 114 -9.44 8.43 -17.96
C SER A 114 -10.24 9.30 -16.99
N MET A 115 -9.69 9.51 -15.80
CA MET A 115 -10.29 10.35 -14.75
C MET A 115 -9.66 11.75 -14.69
N LEU A 116 -8.60 12.01 -15.48
CA LEU A 116 -7.91 13.31 -15.62
C LEU A 116 -7.71 13.62 -17.09
#